data_692cd84373d731dbff0b2a8383961773
#
_entry.id   692cd84373d731dbff0b2a8383961773
#
_cell.length_a   1.000
_cell.length_b   1.000
_cell.length_c   1.000
_cell.angle_alpha   90.00
_cell.angle_beta   90.00
_cell.angle_gamma   90.00
#
_symmetry.space_group_name_H-M   'P 1'
#
loop_
_entity.id
_entity.type
_entity.pdbx_description
1 polymer ?
#
loop_
_entity_poly.entity_id
_entity_poly.type
_entity_poly.pdbx_seq_one_letter_code
_entity_poly.pdbx_strand_id
1 'polypeptide(L)'
;MKQMKLSVGVSDFEKIRSDGYYYIDKSGWIKGLLKSGAEVTLLTRPRRFGKTLGMSMLANFFDITKDNRALFEGLEIMKDTELCQHWMNQYPVLFLSFKDVDGTSFENALALLQFTLSQFCDVYAYLEDVECTDQERSYIA
;
A
#
# COMPACT_ATOMS: atom_id res chain seq x y z
N MET A 1 30.56 -8.88 12.32
CA MET A 1 29.48 -7.87 12.56
C MET A 1 28.70 -7.68 11.26
N LYS A 2 27.38 -7.91 11.27
CA LYS A 2 26.55 -7.66 10.08
C LYS A 2 26.49 -6.15 9.86
N GLN A 3 27.02 -5.67 8.74
CA GLN A 3 27.07 -4.24 8.43
C GLN A 3 25.63 -3.73 8.28
N MET A 4 25.24 -2.75 9.08
CA MET A 4 23.89 -2.19 9.08
C MET A 4 23.70 -1.35 7.80
N LYS A 5 22.80 -1.77 6.93
CA LYS A 5 22.53 -1.14 5.64
C LYS A 5 21.40 -0.11 5.83
N LEU A 6 21.71 1.17 5.71
CA LEU A 6 20.72 2.24 5.85
C LEU A 6 20.00 2.50 4.53
N SER A 7 18.67 2.60 4.58
CA SER A 7 17.81 2.90 3.41
C SER A 7 17.67 4.41 3.20
N VAL A 8 18.62 5.06 2.53
CA VAL A 8 18.49 6.47 2.20
C VAL A 8 17.66 6.61 0.91
N GLY A 9 16.50 7.28 1.01
CA GLY A 9 15.62 7.54 -0.14
C GLY A 9 14.78 6.34 -0.62
N VAL A 10 14.85 5.18 0.04
CA VAL A 10 14.02 4.01 -0.28
C VAL A 10 12.72 4.10 0.50
N SER A 11 11.59 4.11 -0.21
CA SER A 11 10.24 4.15 0.37
C SER A 11 9.40 2.91 0.05
N ASP A 12 10.01 1.89 -0.53
CA ASP A 12 9.40 0.61 -0.83
C ASP A 12 9.69 -0.37 0.31
N PHE A 13 8.63 -0.86 0.94
CA PHE A 13 8.72 -1.79 2.08
C PHE A 13 9.30 -3.14 1.67
N GLU A 14 8.85 -3.68 0.55
CA GLU A 14 9.33 -4.97 0.04
C GLU A 14 10.86 -4.93 -0.19
N LYS A 15 11.33 -3.89 -0.87
CA LYS A 15 12.76 -3.70 -1.11
C LYS A 15 13.57 -3.55 0.19
N ILE A 16 13.05 -2.80 1.16
CA ILE A 16 13.73 -2.63 2.45
C ILE A 16 13.89 -3.96 3.17
N ARG A 17 12.87 -4.80 3.17
CA ARG A 17 12.88 -6.08 3.87
C ARG A 17 13.70 -7.14 3.13
N SER A 18 13.54 -7.25 1.81
CA SER A 18 14.23 -8.23 0.98
C SER A 18 15.74 -7.98 0.90
N ASP A 19 16.16 -6.73 0.76
CA ASP A 19 17.58 -6.36 0.66
C ASP A 19 18.28 -6.26 2.02
N GLY A 20 17.57 -6.51 3.12
CA GLY A 20 18.12 -6.50 4.48
C GLY A 20 18.54 -5.12 4.98
N TYR A 21 17.87 -4.06 4.54
CA TYR A 21 18.04 -2.73 5.12
C TYR A 21 17.57 -2.68 6.57
N TYR A 22 18.15 -1.76 7.33
CA TYR A 22 17.65 -1.46 8.67
C TYR A 22 16.24 -0.87 8.59
N TYR A 23 15.30 -1.52 9.24
CA TYR A 23 13.92 -1.11 9.31
C TYR A 23 13.49 -0.83 10.75
N ILE A 24 12.96 0.36 11.00
CA ILE A 24 12.34 0.69 12.28
C ILE A 24 10.90 0.17 12.22
N ASP A 25 10.59 -0.81 13.02
CA ASP A 25 9.29 -1.46 13.01
C ASP A 25 8.15 -0.49 13.37
N LYS A 26 7.25 -0.32 12.43
CA LYS A 26 6.00 0.45 12.56
C LYS A 26 4.78 -0.41 12.24
N SER A 27 4.94 -1.73 12.19
CA SER A 27 3.86 -2.64 11.83
C SER A 27 2.70 -2.65 12.83
N GLY A 28 2.92 -2.24 14.06
CA GLY A 28 1.86 -2.01 15.04
C GLY A 28 0.80 -1.00 14.60
N TRP A 29 1.13 -0.14 13.62
CA TRP A 29 0.15 0.77 13.01
C TRP A 29 -0.99 0.05 12.30
N ILE A 30 -0.73 -1.10 11.67
CA ILE A 30 -1.75 -1.96 11.02
C ILE A 30 -2.85 -2.30 12.03
N LYS A 31 -2.44 -2.75 13.22
CA LYS A 31 -3.38 -3.06 14.30
C LYS A 31 -4.21 -1.85 14.75
N GLY A 32 -3.58 -0.68 14.82
CA GLY A 32 -4.26 0.57 15.13
C GLY A 32 -5.34 0.93 14.11
N LEU A 33 -5.02 0.80 12.81
CA LEU A 33 -5.96 1.05 11.71
C LEU A 33 -7.18 0.12 11.79
N LEU A 34 -6.94 -1.18 11.91
CA LEU A 34 -8.01 -2.18 12.00
C LEU A 34 -8.92 -1.98 13.22
N LYS A 35 -8.34 -1.61 14.36
CA LYS A 35 -9.11 -1.34 15.59
C LYS A 35 -9.93 -0.06 15.49
N SER A 36 -9.52 0.92 14.69
CA SER A 36 -10.25 2.18 14.57
C SER A 36 -11.61 2.01 13.91
N GLY A 37 -11.78 0.99 13.05
CA GLY A 37 -13.01 0.77 12.28
C GLY A 37 -13.38 1.94 11.35
N ALA A 38 -12.42 2.86 11.10
CA ALA A 38 -12.68 4.04 10.29
C ALA A 38 -12.67 3.67 8.79
N GLU A 39 -13.70 4.05 8.07
CA GLU A 39 -13.79 3.87 6.61
C GLU A 39 -12.71 4.67 5.88
N VAL A 40 -12.36 5.85 6.40
CA VAL A 40 -11.33 6.74 5.84
C VAL A 40 -10.33 7.12 6.91
N THR A 41 -9.05 6.94 6.61
CA THR A 41 -7.95 7.38 7.48
C THR A 41 -7.06 8.38 6.77
N LEU A 42 -7.01 9.60 7.27
CA LEU A 42 -6.12 10.65 6.76
C LEU A 42 -4.79 10.64 7.52
N LEU A 43 -3.69 10.40 6.80
CA LEU A 43 -2.35 10.42 7.36
C LEU A 43 -1.62 11.72 7.02
N THR A 44 -1.63 12.65 7.96
CA THR A 44 -0.93 13.93 7.84
C THR A 44 0.38 13.88 8.64
N ARG A 45 1.50 13.80 7.94
CA ARG A 45 2.85 13.85 8.54
C ARG A 45 3.76 14.72 7.69
N PRO A 46 4.76 15.40 8.27
CA PRO A 46 5.76 16.14 7.50
C PRO A 46 6.46 15.28 6.46
N ARG A 47 7.15 15.89 5.51
CA ARG A 47 7.99 15.18 4.54
C ARG A 47 9.06 14.37 5.29
N ARG A 48 9.46 13.21 4.71
CA ARG A 48 10.48 12.27 5.26
C ARG A 48 10.09 11.52 6.54
N PHE A 49 8.84 11.59 6.98
CA PHE A 49 8.33 10.79 8.12
C PHE A 49 7.81 9.40 7.74
N GLY A 50 8.18 8.91 6.57
CA GLY A 50 7.89 7.52 6.17
C GLY A 50 6.43 7.27 5.77
N LYS A 51 5.66 8.29 5.31
CA LYS A 51 4.28 8.10 4.83
C LYS A 51 4.21 7.08 3.70
N THR A 52 4.99 7.29 2.64
CA THR A 52 5.01 6.40 1.48
C THR A 52 5.46 4.98 1.86
N LEU A 53 6.46 4.87 2.74
CA LEU A 53 6.89 3.58 3.26
C LEU A 53 5.78 2.88 4.06
N GLY A 54 5.06 3.63 4.89
CA GLY A 54 3.91 3.12 5.63
C GLY A 54 2.79 2.64 4.71
N MET A 55 2.47 3.40 3.66
CA MET A 55 1.50 3.00 2.65
C MET A 55 1.95 1.76 1.87
N SER A 56 3.24 1.67 1.50
CA SER A 56 3.82 0.48 0.88
C SER A 56 3.74 -0.74 1.81
N MET A 57 3.99 -0.57 3.12
CA MET A 57 3.82 -1.63 4.10
C MET A 57 2.37 -2.13 4.18
N LEU A 58 1.39 -1.21 4.23
CA LEU A 58 -0.03 -1.58 4.25
C LEU A 58 -0.42 -2.34 2.98
N ALA A 59 0.00 -1.86 1.80
CA ALA A 59 -0.26 -2.53 0.54
C ALA A 59 0.32 -3.96 0.54
N ASN A 60 1.55 -4.14 0.99
CA ASN A 60 2.16 -5.47 1.08
C ASN A 60 1.49 -6.38 2.13
N PHE A 61 0.89 -5.81 3.17
CA PHE A 61 0.19 -6.59 4.19
C PHE A 61 -1.15 -7.13 3.73
N PHE A 62 -1.96 -6.30 3.06
CA PHE A 62 -3.33 -6.67 2.72
C PHE A 62 -3.49 -7.35 1.36
N ASP A 63 -2.61 -7.07 0.40
CA ASP A 63 -2.77 -7.43 -1.01
C ASP A 63 -2.89 -8.95 -1.24
N ILE A 64 -4.07 -9.37 -1.69
CA ILE A 64 -4.40 -10.77 -1.99
C ILE A 64 -3.58 -11.36 -3.15
N THR A 65 -3.04 -10.51 -4.02
CA THR A 65 -2.23 -10.96 -5.16
C THR A 65 -0.81 -11.37 -4.76
N LYS A 66 -0.44 -11.16 -3.49
CA LYS A 66 0.91 -11.38 -2.97
C LYS A 66 0.93 -12.42 -1.85
N ASP A 67 2.06 -13.09 -1.70
CA ASP A 67 2.40 -13.88 -0.49
C ASP A 67 3.61 -13.22 0.18
N ASN A 68 3.34 -12.23 0.98
CA ASN A 68 4.36 -11.36 1.58
C ASN A 68 4.64 -11.68 3.06
N ARG A 69 4.18 -12.82 3.57
CA ARG A 69 4.37 -13.21 4.98
C ARG A 69 5.83 -13.12 5.42
N ALA A 70 6.76 -13.55 4.58
CA ALA A 70 8.20 -13.52 4.87
C ALA A 70 8.73 -12.08 5.10
N LEU A 71 8.15 -11.07 4.47
CA LEU A 71 8.56 -9.67 4.65
C LEU A 71 8.25 -9.15 6.06
N PHE A 72 7.27 -9.74 6.73
CA PHE A 72 6.82 -9.34 8.06
C PHE A 72 7.45 -10.15 9.18
N GLU A 73 8.24 -11.19 8.87
CA GLU A 73 8.89 -12.01 9.89
C GLU A 73 9.71 -11.16 10.88
N GLY A 74 9.50 -11.42 12.17
CA GLY A 74 10.16 -10.70 13.25
C GLY A 74 9.58 -9.33 13.58
N LEU A 75 8.56 -8.85 12.84
CA LEU A 75 7.87 -7.60 13.15
C LEU A 75 6.77 -7.81 14.22
N GLU A 76 6.41 -6.71 14.88
CA GLU A 76 5.44 -6.70 15.98
C GLU A 76 4.07 -7.26 15.57
N ILE A 77 3.61 -6.96 14.35
CA ILE A 77 2.31 -7.41 13.84
C ILE A 77 2.19 -8.94 13.80
N MET A 78 3.29 -9.65 13.57
CA MET A 78 3.31 -11.12 13.50
C MET A 78 3.05 -11.80 14.86
N LYS A 79 3.12 -11.07 15.96
CA LYS A 79 2.76 -11.57 17.28
C LYS A 79 1.25 -11.75 17.43
N ASP A 80 0.46 -11.03 16.62
CA ASP A 80 -0.99 -11.14 16.58
C ASP A 80 -1.39 -12.12 15.47
N THR A 81 -1.29 -13.40 15.76
CA THR A 81 -1.51 -14.48 14.79
C THR A 81 -2.94 -14.51 14.26
N GLU A 82 -3.91 -14.21 15.12
CA GLU A 82 -5.33 -14.17 14.76
C GLU A 82 -5.62 -13.05 13.75
N LEU A 83 -5.08 -11.86 13.99
CA LEU A 83 -5.17 -10.73 13.08
C LEU A 83 -4.49 -11.05 11.73
N CYS A 84 -3.28 -11.64 11.76
CA CYS A 84 -2.58 -12.01 10.55
C CYS A 84 -3.31 -13.08 9.73
N GLN A 85 -3.94 -14.06 10.37
CA GLN A 85 -4.71 -15.08 9.69
C GLN A 85 -5.94 -14.50 8.98
N HIS A 86 -6.56 -13.47 9.57
CA HIS A 86 -7.80 -12.91 9.05
C HIS A 86 -7.58 -11.83 7.98
N TRP A 87 -6.47 -11.08 8.07
CA TRP A 87 -6.27 -9.87 7.26
C TRP A 87 -5.09 -9.91 6.29
N MET A 88 -4.04 -10.71 6.60
CA MET A 88 -2.82 -10.70 5.79
C MET A 88 -3.05 -11.37 4.43
N ASN A 89 -2.81 -10.64 3.36
CA ASN A 89 -2.94 -11.09 1.97
C ASN A 89 -4.35 -11.65 1.64
N GLN A 90 -5.39 -11.01 2.20
CA GLN A 90 -6.79 -11.46 2.03
C GLN A 90 -7.65 -10.46 1.23
N TYR A 91 -7.15 -9.29 0.91
CA TYR A 91 -7.94 -8.22 0.31
C TYR A 91 -7.30 -7.66 -0.96
N PRO A 92 -8.09 -7.30 -1.98
CA PRO A 92 -7.56 -6.52 -3.10
C PRO A 92 -7.13 -5.14 -2.59
N VAL A 93 -5.93 -4.70 -2.98
CA VAL A 93 -5.39 -3.40 -2.60
C VAL A 93 -5.22 -2.53 -3.81
N LEU A 94 -5.95 -1.43 -3.87
CA LEU A 94 -5.81 -0.41 -4.88
C LEU A 94 -4.82 0.66 -4.42
N PHE A 95 -3.61 0.63 -4.97
CA PHE A 95 -2.54 1.56 -4.63
C PHE A 95 -2.38 2.61 -5.72
N LEU A 96 -2.90 3.82 -5.49
CA LEU A 96 -2.84 4.93 -6.43
C LEU A 96 -1.91 6.03 -5.90
N SER A 97 -1.00 6.51 -6.75
CA SER A 97 -0.09 7.60 -6.43
C SER A 97 -0.20 8.71 -7.48
N PHE A 98 -0.39 9.93 -7.01
CA PHE A 98 -0.38 11.13 -7.85
C PHE A 98 0.97 11.86 -7.84
N LYS A 99 2.03 11.18 -7.39
CA LYS A 99 3.36 11.80 -7.25
C LYS A 99 3.90 12.39 -8.55
N ASP A 100 3.60 11.74 -9.66
CA ASP A 100 4.10 12.11 -10.99
C ASP A 100 3.08 12.92 -11.81
N VAL A 101 1.93 13.26 -11.19
CA VAL A 101 0.94 14.17 -11.77
C VAL A 101 1.38 15.59 -11.47
N ASP A 102 2.27 16.12 -12.30
CA ASP A 102 2.78 17.48 -12.24
C ASP A 102 2.76 18.06 -13.67
N GLY A 103 2.47 19.34 -13.80
CA GLY A 103 2.38 19.97 -15.10
C GLY A 103 2.54 21.48 -15.02
N THR A 104 3.21 22.06 -16.02
CA THR A 104 3.38 23.50 -16.16
C THR A 104 2.11 24.21 -16.64
N SER A 105 1.12 23.44 -17.15
CA SER A 105 -0.21 23.92 -17.52
C SER A 105 -1.28 22.95 -17.06
N PHE A 106 -2.55 23.40 -17.05
CA PHE A 106 -3.70 22.55 -16.71
C PHE A 106 -3.83 21.36 -17.68
N GLU A 107 -3.63 21.59 -18.97
CA GLU A 107 -3.73 20.56 -20.01
C GLU A 107 -2.69 19.45 -19.79
N ASN A 108 -1.45 19.81 -19.45
CA ASN A 108 -0.40 18.85 -19.16
C ASN A 108 -0.70 18.05 -17.89
N ALA A 109 -1.15 18.72 -16.83
CA ALA A 109 -1.51 18.05 -15.58
C ALA A 109 -2.69 17.08 -15.78
N LEU A 110 -3.69 17.48 -16.58
CA LEU A 110 -4.84 16.64 -16.91
C LEU A 110 -4.41 15.41 -17.72
N ALA A 111 -3.55 15.59 -18.72
CA ALA A 111 -3.03 14.48 -19.53
C ALA A 111 -2.25 13.46 -18.67
N LEU A 112 -1.41 13.93 -17.74
CA LEU A 112 -0.68 13.07 -16.83
C LEU A 112 -1.62 12.35 -15.85
N LEU A 113 -2.67 13.02 -15.38
CA LEU A 113 -3.69 12.39 -14.54
C LEU A 113 -4.43 11.28 -15.31
N GLN A 114 -4.88 11.55 -16.53
CA GLN A 114 -5.55 10.56 -17.38
C GLN A 114 -4.64 9.35 -17.65
N PHE A 115 -3.38 9.59 -17.96
CA PHE A 115 -2.39 8.53 -18.16
C PHE A 115 -2.19 7.70 -16.90
N THR A 116 -2.05 8.33 -15.72
CA THR A 116 -1.90 7.65 -14.43
C THR A 116 -3.12 6.78 -14.12
N LEU A 117 -4.33 7.28 -14.37
CA LEU A 117 -5.56 6.52 -14.15
C LEU A 117 -5.69 5.35 -15.15
N SER A 118 -5.32 5.54 -16.42
CA SER A 118 -5.31 4.45 -17.40
C SER A 118 -4.37 3.32 -16.97
N GLN A 119 -3.14 3.65 -16.58
CA GLN A 119 -2.20 2.64 -16.06
C GLN A 119 -2.72 1.95 -14.80
N PHE A 120 -3.38 2.70 -13.92
CA PHE A 120 -4.00 2.13 -12.74
C PHE A 120 -5.08 1.10 -13.11
N CYS A 121 -5.97 1.42 -14.04
CA CYS A 121 -6.98 0.47 -14.53
C CYS A 121 -6.34 -0.79 -15.13
N ASP A 122 -5.30 -0.64 -15.95
CA ASP A 122 -4.60 -1.78 -16.55
C ASP A 122 -4.01 -2.73 -15.50
N VAL A 123 -3.40 -2.17 -14.45
CA VAL A 123 -2.81 -2.97 -13.35
C VAL A 123 -3.88 -3.75 -12.57
N TYR A 124 -5.07 -3.19 -12.43
CA TYR A 124 -6.16 -3.79 -11.64
C TYR A 124 -7.25 -4.41 -12.51
N ALA A 125 -6.99 -4.65 -13.79
CA ALA A 125 -7.94 -5.27 -14.71
C ALA A 125 -8.44 -6.65 -14.24
N TYR A 126 -7.66 -7.38 -13.43
CA TYR A 126 -8.08 -8.65 -12.83
C TYR A 126 -9.32 -8.54 -11.91
N LEU A 127 -9.67 -7.33 -11.48
CA LEU A 127 -10.88 -7.09 -10.67
C LEU A 127 -12.15 -6.98 -11.53
N GLU A 128 -12.02 -6.82 -12.85
CA GLU A 128 -13.16 -6.76 -13.77
C GLU A 128 -13.90 -8.10 -13.85
N ASP A 129 -13.19 -9.21 -13.60
CA ASP A 129 -13.76 -10.56 -13.60
C ASP A 129 -14.56 -10.89 -12.31
N VAL A 130 -14.56 -9.99 -11.33
CA VAL A 130 -15.35 -10.15 -10.11
C VAL A 130 -16.82 -9.86 -10.46
N GLU A 131 -17.72 -10.82 -10.23
CA GLU A 131 -19.16 -10.63 -10.39
C GLU A 131 -19.65 -9.47 -9.50
N CYS A 132 -19.76 -8.30 -10.10
CA CYS A 132 -20.41 -7.16 -9.45
C CYS A 132 -21.91 -7.40 -9.43
N THR A 133 -22.54 -7.17 -8.29
CA THR A 133 -24.02 -7.16 -8.20
C THR A 133 -24.58 -6.01 -9.04
N ASP A 134 -25.83 -6.14 -9.53
CA ASP A 134 -26.48 -5.09 -10.33
C ASP A 134 -26.57 -3.74 -9.58
N GLN A 135 -26.55 -3.78 -8.26
CA GLN A 135 -26.54 -2.61 -7.41
C GLN A 135 -25.18 -1.88 -7.43
N GLU A 136 -24.08 -2.62 -7.50
CA GLU A 136 -22.71 -2.05 -7.59
C GLU A 136 -22.44 -1.48 -8.98
N ARG A 137 -22.98 -2.08 -10.05
CA ARG A 137 -22.89 -1.55 -11.42
C ARG A 137 -23.58 -0.20 -11.60
N SER A 138 -24.62 0.09 -10.82
CA SER A 138 -25.34 1.38 -10.90
C SER A 138 -24.53 2.58 -10.41
N TYR A 139 -23.42 2.37 -9.68
CA TYR A 139 -22.52 3.44 -9.23
C TYR A 139 -21.38 3.74 -10.21
N ILE A 140 -21.20 2.93 -11.26
CA ILE A 140 -20.09 3.03 -12.23
C ILE A 140 -20.57 3.67 -13.55
N ALA A 141 -21.86 3.88 -13.73
CA ALA A 141 -22.48 4.45 -14.94
C ALA A 141 -22.53 5.99 -14.93
#